data_145f2090bc65376581256c19d402098e
#
_entry.id   145f2090bc65376581256c19d402098e
#
_cell.length_a   1.000
_cell.length_b   1.000
_cell.length_c   1.000
_cell.angle_alpha   90.00
_cell.angle_beta   90.00
_cell.angle_gamma   90.00
#
_symmetry.space_group_name_H-M   'P 1'
#
loop_
_entity.id
_entity.type
_entity.pdbx_description
1 polymer ?
#
loop_
_entity_poly.entity_id
_entity_poly.type
_entity_poly.pdbx_seq_one_letter_code
_entity_poly.pdbx_strand_id
1 'polypeptide(L)'
;MSKVRKRQNAKISKAEEPIGASENNNVGSTEPVSPEADQPEQPSGTPNGNDEEHEVADLSDVVKYGKDKVKASIVKHRKRSHHTIVFIIGGLVGVLVAIFFLKQQDIVQLPDFNLETFTDVLPLSILNEARDISNRQKDAVNYDSFAIGLRMREEGLESHFPVVMVPGVISTGLESWGTSAKSLPYFRKRLWGSFTMMRTLMLDKALWKEHIMLNKTTGLDPDGIKLRAAQGFDATDFFVTGYWIWSKILENLATLGYDPTTSYTASYDWRLSYINLEKRDQYFTRLKAHIEMAKKAHGRHGNGGKSWVEDHIDSFINISGSMLGAVKGITAVLSGEMRDTVQLNQFAVYGLEKFFSKEERAEILRSMPGISSMIPKGGDVIWGNLTWAPDDQENQTTSYGNFLKFKPVNETSKFTKNMTVTGAINHLLETSEPWFREQILGSYSHGVASSIPEAKENEADPRKWINPLEVPLPYAPSMKIYCFYGVGKGTERSYYYAQNPVNESFIQTVIDHTVNIAEEETDHGVMTGEGDGTVPLLSMGFMCSKGWKMKRFNPARIPIKTFEMLHEPQTFDMRGGPNTADHVDILGRQQLNELILRVAAGKGDSIPEKKISKIDLYTSRVDLGGMEE
;
A
#
# COMPACT_ATOMS: atom_id res chain seq x y z
N MET A 1 7.57 -22.12 -52.78
CA MET A 1 6.78 -21.40 -53.81
C MET A 1 6.42 -20.05 -53.18
N SER A 2 7.24 -19.05 -53.26
CA SER A 2 7.43 -17.95 -54.21
C SER A 2 6.16 -17.22 -54.59
N LYS A 3 5.99 -15.99 -54.02
CA LYS A 3 5.75 -14.80 -54.83
C LYS A 3 5.89 -13.51 -54.01
N VAL A 4 6.89 -12.80 -54.43
CA VAL A 4 7.24 -11.38 -54.19
C VAL A 4 6.23 -10.45 -54.84
N ARG A 5 5.87 -9.31 -54.24
CA ARG A 5 5.51 -8.09 -54.96
C ARG A 5 5.89 -6.81 -54.22
N LYS A 6 6.73 -6.11 -54.89
CA LYS A 6 7.37 -4.83 -54.92
C LYS A 6 6.50 -3.58 -54.60
N ARG A 7 7.16 -2.66 -53.93
CA ARG A 7 7.18 -1.19 -53.91
C ARG A 7 6.35 -0.41 -54.94
N GLN A 8 5.75 0.67 -54.46
CA GLN A 8 5.76 1.95 -55.20
C GLN A 8 5.94 3.13 -54.24
N ASN A 9 6.99 3.90 -54.55
CA ASN A 9 7.29 5.23 -54.02
C ASN A 9 6.47 6.28 -54.81
N ALA A 10 5.96 7.31 -54.15
CA ALA A 10 5.63 8.58 -54.81
C ALA A 10 6.25 9.76 -54.03
N LYS A 11 7.13 10.46 -54.70
CA LYS A 11 7.68 11.78 -54.39
C LYS A 11 6.67 12.85 -54.79
N ILE A 12 6.55 13.91 -54.01
CA ILE A 12 6.18 15.29 -54.46
C ILE A 12 6.84 16.22 -53.42
N SER A 13 7.84 16.90 -53.70
CA SER A 13 8.33 18.15 -54.32
C SER A 13 7.92 19.41 -53.55
N LYS A 14 8.98 20.15 -53.22
CA LYS A 14 9.08 21.49 -52.69
C LYS A 14 8.33 22.54 -53.51
N ALA A 15 7.87 23.61 -52.86
CA ALA A 15 7.82 24.94 -53.45
C ALA A 15 8.07 26.01 -52.37
N GLU A 16 8.83 26.98 -52.77
CA GLU A 16 9.53 28.04 -52.06
C GLU A 16 8.64 29.26 -51.78
N GLU A 17 9.13 30.08 -50.84
CA GLU A 17 8.75 31.47 -50.52
C GLU A 17 8.79 32.42 -51.76
N PRO A 18 8.43 33.74 -51.69
CA PRO A 18 9.02 34.73 -50.82
C PRO A 18 8.22 36.00 -50.42
N ILE A 19 8.73 36.66 -49.37
CA ILE A 19 9.04 38.11 -49.18
C ILE A 19 7.95 39.19 -49.34
N GLY A 20 7.85 40.04 -48.31
CA GLY A 20 7.28 41.39 -48.39
C GLY A 20 7.45 42.19 -47.11
N ALA A 21 8.46 43.05 -47.06
CA ALA A 21 8.78 44.02 -46.02
C ALA A 21 8.05 45.36 -46.23
N SER A 22 7.82 46.09 -45.12
CA SER A 22 7.94 47.56 -45.00
C SER A 22 7.58 47.95 -43.56
N GLU A 23 8.53 48.44 -42.73
CA GLU A 23 8.86 49.88 -42.48
C GLU A 23 7.61 50.72 -42.10
N ASN A 24 7.50 51.46 -41.01
CA ASN A 24 8.45 52.36 -40.38
C ASN A 24 7.83 53.04 -39.13
N ASN A 25 8.70 53.41 -38.16
CA ASN A 25 8.71 54.66 -37.36
C ASN A 25 7.58 54.95 -36.34
N ASN A 26 7.76 55.44 -35.12
CA ASN A 26 8.80 56.25 -34.53
C ASN A 26 8.54 56.48 -33.04
N VAL A 27 9.57 56.48 -32.24
CA VAL A 27 9.96 57.40 -31.14
C VAL A 27 8.93 57.82 -30.07
N GLY A 28 9.34 57.61 -28.83
CA GLY A 28 8.79 58.29 -27.66
C GLY A 28 9.41 57.79 -26.34
N SER A 29 10.60 58.28 -26.02
CA SER A 29 11.29 58.17 -24.75
C SER A 29 10.61 59.00 -23.67
N THR A 30 10.39 58.44 -22.46
CA THR A 30 10.42 59.22 -21.21
C THR A 30 10.85 58.32 -20.07
N GLU A 31 11.93 58.73 -19.41
CA GLU A 31 12.52 58.19 -18.20
C GLU A 31 11.67 58.46 -16.94
N PRO A 32 12.00 57.80 -15.83
CA PRO A 32 11.13 57.71 -14.65
C PRO A 32 11.39 58.86 -13.65
N VAL A 33 10.33 59.33 -13.01
CA VAL A 33 10.38 60.24 -11.85
C VAL A 33 10.13 59.45 -10.58
N SER A 34 11.07 59.52 -9.65
CA SER A 34 10.96 59.13 -8.26
C SER A 34 10.19 60.17 -7.46
N PRO A 35 9.44 59.83 -6.45
CA PRO A 35 9.10 60.76 -5.39
C PRO A 35 9.91 60.50 -4.11
N GLU A 36 10.37 61.63 -3.57
CA GLU A 36 11.11 61.82 -2.33
C GLU A 36 10.30 61.46 -1.08
N ALA A 37 11.09 61.18 -0.04
CA ALA A 37 10.66 60.89 1.32
C ALA A 37 10.27 62.18 2.08
N ASP A 38 9.18 62.11 2.82
CA ASP A 38 8.88 63.06 3.90
C ASP A 38 9.14 62.41 5.26
N GLN A 39 10.02 63.02 6.04
CA GLN A 39 10.22 62.80 7.47
C GLN A 39 9.45 63.84 8.27
N PRO A 40 8.88 63.51 9.42
CA PRO A 40 8.59 64.53 10.42
C PRO A 40 9.55 64.47 11.62
N GLU A 41 9.80 65.68 12.09
CA GLU A 41 10.71 66.17 13.10
C GLU A 41 10.56 65.57 14.51
N GLN A 42 11.69 65.55 15.19
CA GLN A 42 11.82 65.37 16.65
C GLN A 42 11.59 66.70 17.37
N PRO A 43 11.08 66.67 18.63
CA PRO A 43 11.41 67.69 19.62
C PRO A 43 12.37 67.16 20.71
N SER A 44 13.37 67.98 20.94
CA SER A 44 14.38 67.90 21.99
C SER A 44 13.81 68.16 23.39
N GLY A 45 14.36 67.46 24.38
CA GLY A 45 14.13 67.77 25.76
C GLY A 45 14.75 66.75 26.74
N THR A 46 15.96 66.97 27.19
CA THR A 46 16.52 66.41 28.43
C THR A 46 16.09 67.29 29.63
N PRO A 47 15.93 66.77 30.88
CA PRO A 47 17.03 66.30 31.70
C PRO A 47 16.73 65.19 32.76
N ASN A 48 17.90 64.64 33.24
CA ASN A 48 18.23 64.08 34.55
C ASN A 48 17.51 62.85 35.11
N GLY A 49 18.29 61.80 35.21
CA GLY A 49 18.79 61.11 36.39
C GLY A 49 17.82 60.34 37.27
N ASN A 50 17.93 59.03 37.19
CA ASN A 50 18.09 58.16 38.37
C ASN A 50 18.26 56.71 37.88
N ASP A 51 19.30 56.08 38.42
CA ASP A 51 19.66 54.69 38.23
C ASP A 51 18.54 53.76 38.73
N GLU A 52 17.94 53.00 37.81
CA GLU A 52 17.27 51.75 38.10
C GLU A 52 17.71 50.72 37.06
N GLU A 53 18.43 49.70 37.54
CA GLU A 53 18.78 48.52 36.80
C GLU A 53 17.53 47.85 36.23
N HIS A 54 17.27 48.00 34.94
CA HIS A 54 16.30 47.17 34.23
C HIS A 54 17.02 45.88 33.80
N GLU A 55 16.68 44.82 34.54
CA GLU A 55 16.91 43.43 34.16
C GLU A 55 16.46 43.23 32.72
N VAL A 56 17.38 42.94 31.82
CA VAL A 56 17.11 42.58 30.44
C VAL A 56 16.47 41.20 30.47
N ALA A 57 15.14 41.15 30.37
CA ALA A 57 14.42 39.90 30.23
C ALA A 57 14.99 39.10 29.05
N ASP A 58 15.47 37.90 29.30
CA ASP A 58 16.11 37.01 28.36
C ASP A 58 15.10 36.72 27.21
N LEU A 59 15.52 37.03 26.00
CA LEU A 59 14.74 36.72 24.77
C LEU A 59 14.29 35.26 24.72
N SER A 60 14.99 34.37 25.42
CA SER A 60 14.65 32.95 25.54
C SER A 60 13.31 32.71 26.25
N ASP A 61 12.99 33.50 27.28
CA ASP A 61 11.76 33.39 28.05
C ASP A 61 10.53 33.93 27.29
N VAL A 62 10.71 34.98 26.50
CA VAL A 62 9.63 35.51 25.63
C VAL A 62 9.28 34.52 24.53
N VAL A 63 10.30 33.86 23.94
CA VAL A 63 10.11 32.82 22.93
C VAL A 63 9.45 31.56 23.54
N LYS A 64 9.84 31.19 24.77
CA LYS A 64 9.26 30.05 25.47
C LYS A 64 7.80 30.29 25.84
N TYR A 65 7.46 31.48 26.35
CA TYR A 65 6.08 31.88 26.69
C TYR A 65 5.18 31.94 25.43
N GLY A 66 5.71 32.42 24.31
CA GLY A 66 5.02 32.39 23.02
C GLY A 66 4.74 30.97 22.52
N LYS A 67 5.75 30.06 22.63
CA LYS A 67 5.61 28.65 22.27
C LYS A 67 4.58 27.91 23.12
N ASP A 68 4.55 28.16 24.41
CA ASP A 68 3.62 27.50 25.33
C ASP A 68 2.17 28.00 25.15
N LYS A 69 1.96 29.27 24.86
CA LYS A 69 0.63 29.81 24.52
C LYS A 69 0.09 29.29 23.19
N VAL A 70 0.96 29.17 22.19
CA VAL A 70 0.61 28.59 20.89
C VAL A 70 0.33 27.08 21.04
N LYS A 71 1.14 26.33 21.80
CA LYS A 71 0.86 24.93 22.11
C LYS A 71 -0.47 24.73 22.83
N ALA A 72 -0.78 25.54 23.85
CA ALA A 72 -2.03 25.45 24.58
C ALA A 72 -3.26 25.76 23.70
N SER A 73 -3.15 26.74 22.79
CA SER A 73 -4.21 27.09 21.85
C SER A 73 -4.43 25.98 20.80
N ILE A 74 -3.34 25.39 20.28
CA ILE A 74 -3.40 24.29 19.33
C ILE A 74 -4.02 23.03 19.95
N VAL A 75 -3.64 22.70 21.19
CA VAL A 75 -4.19 21.54 21.91
C VAL A 75 -5.69 21.73 22.21
N LYS A 76 -6.11 22.94 22.56
CA LYS A 76 -7.52 23.25 22.85
C LYS A 76 -8.40 23.22 21.59
N HIS A 77 -7.89 23.70 20.46
CA HIS A 77 -8.59 23.61 19.16
C HIS A 77 -8.62 22.17 18.62
N ARG A 78 -7.52 21.40 18.79
CA ARG A 78 -7.44 20.01 18.36
C ARG A 78 -8.46 19.11 19.10
N LYS A 79 -8.60 19.24 20.42
CA LYS A 79 -9.65 18.50 21.19
C LYS A 79 -11.07 18.81 20.72
N ARG A 80 -11.38 20.08 20.42
CA ARG A 80 -12.73 20.50 20.02
C ARG A 80 -13.08 20.03 18.61
N SER A 81 -12.12 20.01 17.70
CA SER A 81 -12.30 19.53 16.31
C SER A 81 -12.49 18.02 16.23
N HIS A 82 -11.74 17.22 17.00
CA HIS A 82 -11.88 15.76 16.98
C HIS A 82 -13.24 15.27 17.49
N HIS A 83 -13.76 15.85 18.58
CA HIS A 83 -15.09 15.49 19.07
C HIS A 83 -16.19 15.87 18.09
N THR A 84 -16.07 16.98 17.39
CA THR A 84 -17.05 17.43 16.40
C THR A 84 -17.03 16.53 15.16
N ILE A 85 -15.85 16.12 14.67
CA ILE A 85 -15.71 15.21 13.52
C ILE A 85 -16.24 13.82 13.86
N VAL A 86 -15.89 13.26 15.01
CA VAL A 86 -16.40 11.96 15.48
C VAL A 86 -17.92 12.01 15.67
N PHE A 87 -18.45 13.13 16.19
CA PHE A 87 -19.89 13.31 16.35
C PHE A 87 -20.62 13.45 15.00
N ILE A 88 -20.04 14.17 14.04
CA ILE A 88 -20.61 14.31 12.69
C ILE A 88 -20.55 12.99 11.92
N ILE A 89 -19.42 12.27 11.98
CA ILE A 89 -19.29 10.95 11.33
C ILE A 89 -20.20 9.93 12.00
N GLY A 90 -20.25 9.90 13.33
CA GLY A 90 -21.15 9.02 14.09
C GLY A 90 -22.62 9.36 13.84
N GLY A 91 -22.97 10.65 13.74
CA GLY A 91 -24.30 11.13 13.40
C GLY A 91 -24.70 10.75 11.96
N LEU A 92 -23.80 10.94 10.98
CA LEU A 92 -24.02 10.55 9.59
C LEU A 92 -24.19 9.03 9.45
N VAL A 93 -23.33 8.24 10.10
CA VAL A 93 -23.47 6.78 10.13
C VAL A 93 -24.77 6.38 10.82
N GLY A 94 -25.13 7.01 11.93
CA GLY A 94 -26.39 6.76 12.64
C GLY A 94 -27.62 7.08 11.79
N VAL A 95 -27.62 8.18 11.05
CA VAL A 95 -28.71 8.57 10.13
C VAL A 95 -28.78 7.60 8.94
N LEU A 96 -27.66 7.19 8.37
CA LEU A 96 -27.63 6.22 7.27
C LEU A 96 -28.11 4.83 7.72
N VAL A 97 -27.76 4.41 8.91
CA VAL A 97 -28.25 3.17 9.53
C VAL A 97 -29.75 3.27 9.82
N ALA A 98 -30.24 4.40 10.34
CA ALA A 98 -31.66 4.62 10.58
C ALA A 98 -32.48 4.63 9.29
N ILE A 99 -32.01 5.30 8.24
CA ILE A 99 -32.64 5.30 6.90
C ILE A 99 -32.68 3.88 6.31
N PHE A 100 -31.59 3.12 6.47
CA PHE A 100 -31.53 1.73 6.03
C PHE A 100 -32.55 0.84 6.74
N PHE A 101 -32.69 0.97 8.07
CA PHE A 101 -33.69 0.22 8.83
C PHE A 101 -35.14 0.64 8.52
N LEU A 102 -35.39 1.93 8.31
CA LEU A 102 -36.74 2.43 7.94
C LEU A 102 -37.15 1.95 6.54
N LYS A 103 -36.20 1.84 5.59
CA LYS A 103 -36.46 1.32 4.25
C LYS A 103 -36.73 -0.19 4.26
N GLN A 104 -36.09 -0.95 5.14
CA GLN A 104 -36.23 -2.41 5.22
C GLN A 104 -37.53 -2.87 5.89
N GLN A 105 -38.22 -1.96 6.61
CA GLN A 105 -39.46 -2.27 7.32
C GLN A 105 -40.73 -1.80 6.58
N ASP A 106 -40.63 -1.32 5.32
CA ASP A 106 -41.74 -0.74 4.54
C ASP A 106 -42.58 0.32 5.31
N ILE A 107 -42.03 0.90 6.38
CA ILE A 107 -42.73 1.87 7.22
C ILE A 107 -42.80 3.25 6.57
N VAL A 108 -41.93 3.54 5.60
CA VAL A 108 -41.92 4.80 4.85
C VAL A 108 -41.70 4.53 3.37
N GLN A 109 -42.69 4.74 2.55
CA GLN A 109 -42.55 4.94 1.10
C GLN A 109 -41.86 6.30 0.91
N LEU A 110 -40.52 6.30 0.90
CA LEU A 110 -39.78 7.48 0.51
C LEU A 110 -39.87 7.61 -1.02
N PRO A 111 -40.23 8.78 -1.56
CA PRO A 111 -40.12 9.06 -2.97
C PRO A 111 -38.67 8.87 -3.39
N ASP A 112 -38.43 8.57 -4.67
CA ASP A 112 -37.09 8.35 -5.25
C ASP A 112 -36.13 9.41 -4.76
N PHE A 113 -35.22 8.98 -3.87
CA PHE A 113 -34.26 9.85 -3.21
C PHE A 113 -33.20 10.26 -4.23
N ASN A 114 -33.44 11.39 -4.89
CA ASN A 114 -32.41 11.99 -5.75
C ASN A 114 -31.40 12.70 -4.85
N LEU A 115 -30.14 12.27 -4.92
CA LEU A 115 -29.06 12.79 -4.09
C LEU A 115 -28.77 14.27 -4.36
N GLU A 116 -29.20 14.81 -5.51
CA GLU A 116 -29.18 16.26 -5.77
C GLU A 116 -30.01 17.03 -4.74
N THR A 117 -31.14 16.45 -4.31
CA THR A 117 -31.96 17.02 -3.24
C THR A 117 -31.27 17.01 -1.87
N PHE A 118 -30.33 16.07 -1.64
CA PHE A 118 -29.59 16.00 -0.37
C PHE A 118 -28.43 17.00 -0.31
N THR A 119 -27.81 17.32 -1.44
CA THR A 119 -26.82 18.41 -1.53
C THR A 119 -27.48 19.79 -1.38
N ASP A 120 -28.75 19.91 -1.77
CA ASP A 120 -29.53 21.13 -1.60
C ASP A 120 -30.08 21.31 -0.17
N VAL A 121 -30.21 20.22 0.59
CA VAL A 121 -30.71 20.24 1.99
C VAL A 121 -29.56 20.37 2.99
N LEU A 122 -28.34 19.98 2.65
CA LEU A 122 -27.17 20.27 3.49
C LEU A 122 -26.86 21.78 3.39
N PRO A 123 -26.91 22.52 4.50
CA PRO A 123 -26.55 23.93 4.48
C PRO A 123 -25.19 24.11 3.80
N LEU A 124 -25.10 25.01 2.86
CA LEU A 124 -23.85 25.39 2.18
C LEU A 124 -22.69 25.64 3.16
N SER A 125 -23.03 26.04 4.40
CA SER A 125 -22.09 26.15 5.50
C SER A 125 -21.42 24.83 5.87
N ILE A 126 -22.13 23.69 5.87
CA ILE A 126 -21.57 22.37 6.21
C ILE A 126 -20.71 21.84 5.05
N LEU A 127 -21.14 22.04 3.80
CA LEU A 127 -20.36 21.69 2.62
C LEU A 127 -19.08 22.55 2.49
N ASN A 128 -19.21 23.84 2.78
CA ASN A 128 -18.07 24.76 2.82
C ASN A 128 -17.14 24.47 4.00
N GLU A 129 -17.69 24.12 5.16
CA GLU A 129 -16.91 23.74 6.34
C GLU A 129 -16.17 22.41 6.13
N ALA A 130 -16.79 21.41 5.48
CA ALA A 130 -16.12 20.18 5.06
C ALA A 130 -15.05 20.43 3.99
N ARG A 131 -15.31 21.35 3.06
CA ARG A 131 -14.35 21.79 2.04
C ARG A 131 -13.21 22.61 2.65
N ASP A 132 -13.54 23.50 3.60
CA ASP A 132 -12.57 24.29 4.35
C ASP A 132 -11.73 23.44 5.30
N ILE A 133 -12.32 22.42 5.93
CA ILE A 133 -11.57 21.44 6.73
C ILE A 133 -10.61 20.64 5.85
N SER A 134 -11.06 20.22 4.66
CA SER A 134 -10.18 19.55 3.67
C SER A 134 -9.07 20.48 3.17
N ASN A 135 -9.37 21.74 2.92
CA ASN A 135 -8.38 22.73 2.49
C ASN A 135 -7.45 23.12 3.67
N ARG A 136 -7.99 23.34 4.87
CA ARG A 136 -7.18 23.64 6.06
C ARG A 136 -6.30 22.48 6.51
N GLN A 137 -6.65 21.22 6.21
CA GLN A 137 -5.74 20.09 6.39
C GLN A 137 -4.61 20.07 5.36
N LYS A 138 -4.84 20.62 4.16
CA LYS A 138 -3.76 20.87 3.18
C LYS A 138 -2.91 22.08 3.57
N ASP A 139 -3.49 23.08 4.19
CA ASP A 139 -2.84 24.35 4.55
C ASP A 139 -2.21 24.33 5.96
N ALA A 140 -2.67 23.45 6.84
CA ALA A 140 -2.03 23.24 8.14
C ALA A 140 -0.79 22.34 7.93
N VAL A 141 0.34 22.96 7.60
CA VAL A 141 1.64 22.31 7.65
C VAL A 141 1.82 21.76 9.06
N ASN A 142 1.61 20.46 9.24
CA ASN A 142 1.90 19.80 10.50
C ASN A 142 3.42 19.64 10.60
N TYR A 143 4.10 20.60 11.21
CA TYR A 143 5.56 20.58 11.38
C TYR A 143 6.06 19.29 12.03
N ASP A 144 5.24 18.62 12.85
CA ASP A 144 5.57 17.32 13.43
C ASP A 144 5.73 16.23 12.36
N SER A 145 5.06 16.37 11.20
CA SER A 145 5.19 15.40 10.09
C SER A 145 6.55 15.47 9.41
N PHE A 146 7.18 16.64 9.39
CA PHE A 146 8.48 16.90 8.76
C PHE A 146 9.64 16.75 9.74
N ALA A 147 9.36 16.53 11.02
CA ALA A 147 10.36 16.62 12.09
C ALA A 147 11.56 15.70 11.87
N ILE A 148 11.33 14.50 11.34
CA ILE A 148 12.41 13.54 11.08
C ILE A 148 13.31 14.03 9.96
N GLY A 149 12.74 14.43 8.85
CA GLY A 149 13.50 14.92 7.72
C GLY A 149 14.24 16.21 8.00
N LEU A 150 13.65 17.14 8.77
CA LEU A 150 14.32 18.36 9.21
C LEU A 150 15.53 18.03 10.09
N ARG A 151 15.39 17.12 11.06
CA ARG A 151 16.50 16.66 11.89
C ARG A 151 17.60 16.02 11.05
N MET A 152 17.25 15.14 10.09
CA MET A 152 18.23 14.51 9.21
C MET A 152 18.97 15.53 8.35
N ARG A 153 18.28 16.55 7.88
CA ARG A 153 18.90 17.67 7.15
C ARG A 153 19.89 18.44 8.02
N GLU A 154 19.54 18.69 9.29
CA GLU A 154 20.46 19.30 10.27
C GLU A 154 21.70 18.43 10.53
N GLU A 155 21.55 17.08 10.45
CA GLU A 155 22.67 16.13 10.49
C GLU A 155 23.50 16.12 9.18
N GLY A 156 23.14 16.93 8.18
CA GLY A 156 23.85 17.06 6.91
C GLY A 156 23.44 16.03 5.84
N LEU A 157 22.27 15.41 5.95
CA LEU A 157 21.73 14.57 4.88
C LEU A 157 21.11 15.45 3.78
N GLU A 158 21.38 15.07 2.54
CA GLU A 158 20.86 15.71 1.33
C GLU A 158 20.37 14.66 0.35
N SER A 159 19.56 15.08 -0.63
CA SER A 159 19.13 14.19 -1.71
C SER A 159 20.35 13.69 -2.50
N HIS A 160 20.47 12.37 -2.63
CA HIS A 160 21.62 11.75 -3.28
C HIS A 160 21.25 10.82 -4.43
N PHE A 161 20.33 9.86 -4.19
CA PHE A 161 19.82 8.97 -5.22
C PHE A 161 18.40 9.37 -5.63
N PRO A 162 18.02 9.28 -6.92
CA PRO A 162 16.60 9.32 -7.28
C PRO A 162 15.82 8.21 -6.55
N VAL A 163 14.61 8.54 -6.10
CA VAL A 163 13.77 7.59 -5.34
C VAL A 163 12.58 7.16 -6.18
N VAL A 164 12.42 5.84 -6.34
CA VAL A 164 11.24 5.23 -6.96
C VAL A 164 10.44 4.51 -5.90
N MET A 165 9.20 4.94 -5.67
CA MET A 165 8.27 4.31 -4.74
C MET A 165 7.31 3.38 -5.48
N VAL A 166 7.29 2.11 -5.10
CA VAL A 166 6.36 1.11 -5.65
C VAL A 166 5.31 0.81 -4.59
N PRO A 167 4.03 1.19 -4.81
CA PRO A 167 2.98 0.94 -3.83
C PRO A 167 2.65 -0.54 -3.70
N GLY A 168 2.13 -0.93 -2.53
CA GLY A 168 1.63 -2.28 -2.28
C GLY A 168 0.32 -2.59 -3.02
N VAL A 169 -0.12 -3.84 -2.93
CA VAL A 169 -1.45 -4.27 -3.39
C VAL A 169 -2.50 -3.40 -2.70
N ILE A 170 -3.55 -3.01 -3.43
CA ILE A 170 -4.63 -2.08 -3.03
C ILE A 170 -4.23 -0.62 -2.77
N SER A 171 -2.95 -0.29 -2.71
CA SER A 171 -2.47 1.04 -2.29
C SER A 171 -2.47 2.09 -3.40
N THR A 172 -2.72 1.72 -4.65
CA THR A 172 -2.88 2.68 -5.76
C THR A 172 -4.35 2.99 -5.99
N GLY A 173 -4.71 4.27 -6.08
CA GLY A 173 -6.02 4.71 -6.53
C GLY A 173 -6.30 4.27 -7.97
N LEU A 174 -7.54 3.83 -8.26
CA LEU A 174 -7.95 3.43 -9.61
C LEU A 174 -9.02 4.38 -10.14
N GLU A 175 -8.80 4.91 -11.34
CA GLU A 175 -9.71 5.86 -11.98
C GLU A 175 -10.29 5.33 -13.31
N SER A 176 -11.54 5.69 -13.59
CA SER A 176 -12.24 5.29 -14.80
C SER A 176 -11.83 6.15 -16.00
N TRP A 177 -11.48 5.47 -17.10
CA TRP A 177 -11.20 6.05 -18.41
C TRP A 177 -12.17 5.53 -19.47
N GLY A 178 -13.26 4.86 -19.04
CA GLY A 178 -14.29 4.36 -19.92
C GLY A 178 -15.16 5.48 -20.48
N THR A 179 -15.54 5.35 -21.75
CA THR A 179 -16.40 6.29 -22.49
C THR A 179 -17.72 5.67 -22.95
N SER A 180 -18.00 4.41 -22.56
CA SER A 180 -19.30 3.79 -22.76
C SER A 180 -20.39 4.50 -21.94
N ALA A 181 -21.65 4.36 -22.32
CA ALA A 181 -22.78 5.03 -21.63
C ALA A 181 -22.76 4.80 -20.11
N LYS A 182 -22.42 3.57 -19.65
CA LYS A 182 -22.34 3.24 -18.23
C LYS A 182 -21.09 3.77 -17.51
N SER A 183 -19.98 3.97 -18.24
CA SER A 183 -18.71 4.45 -17.66
C SER A 183 -18.54 5.96 -17.75
N LEU A 184 -19.22 6.60 -18.71
CA LEU A 184 -19.07 8.04 -18.98
C LEU A 184 -19.32 8.94 -17.75
N PRO A 185 -20.33 8.68 -16.88
CA PRO A 185 -20.54 9.47 -15.66
C PRO A 185 -19.36 9.43 -14.68
N TYR A 186 -18.53 8.39 -14.79
CA TYR A 186 -17.35 8.17 -13.94
C TYR A 186 -16.03 8.52 -14.62
N PHE A 187 -16.06 9.07 -15.81
CA PHE A 187 -14.83 9.47 -16.53
C PHE A 187 -13.93 10.32 -15.64
N ARG A 188 -12.67 9.90 -15.46
CA ARG A 188 -11.67 10.51 -14.59
C ARG A 188 -12.04 10.58 -13.10
N LYS A 189 -13.03 9.81 -12.65
CA LYS A 189 -13.31 9.66 -11.23
C LYS A 189 -12.62 8.41 -10.68
N ARG A 190 -12.09 8.52 -9.46
CA ARG A 190 -11.50 7.38 -8.76
C ARG A 190 -12.58 6.49 -8.19
N LEU A 191 -12.64 5.24 -8.64
CA LEU A 191 -13.54 4.20 -8.15
C LEU A 191 -12.89 3.29 -7.10
N TRP A 192 -11.60 3.51 -6.83
CA TRP A 192 -10.86 2.95 -5.71
C TRP A 192 -9.95 4.02 -5.10
N GLY A 193 -9.93 4.14 -3.77
CA GLY A 193 -9.10 5.13 -3.08
C GLY A 193 -9.67 6.56 -3.15
N SER A 194 -10.98 6.73 -2.95
CA SER A 194 -11.61 8.05 -2.93
C SER A 194 -13.00 8.06 -2.28
N PHE A 195 -13.51 9.25 -2.00
CA PHE A 195 -14.88 9.43 -1.58
C PHE A 195 -15.89 9.01 -2.66
N THR A 196 -15.56 9.17 -3.95
CA THR A 196 -16.39 8.69 -5.05
C THR A 196 -16.61 7.17 -4.99
N MET A 197 -15.57 6.40 -4.61
CA MET A 197 -15.70 4.97 -4.35
C MET A 197 -16.79 4.69 -3.31
N MET A 198 -16.69 5.34 -2.14
CA MET A 198 -17.65 5.14 -1.05
C MET A 198 -19.08 5.49 -1.49
N ARG A 199 -19.23 6.62 -2.17
CA ARG A 199 -20.53 7.03 -2.71
C ARG A 199 -21.10 6.01 -3.70
N THR A 200 -20.31 5.59 -4.69
CA THR A 200 -20.78 4.65 -5.72
C THR A 200 -21.11 3.31 -5.10
N LEU A 201 -20.29 2.84 -4.18
CA LEU A 201 -20.51 1.61 -3.44
C LEU A 201 -21.84 1.61 -2.65
N MET A 202 -22.19 2.74 -2.03
CA MET A 202 -23.43 2.88 -1.25
C MET A 202 -24.67 3.04 -2.12
N LEU A 203 -24.56 3.78 -3.22
CA LEU A 203 -25.73 4.14 -4.05
C LEU A 203 -25.98 3.16 -5.17
N ASP A 204 -24.93 2.57 -5.73
CA ASP A 204 -25.00 1.61 -6.83
C ASP A 204 -23.86 0.59 -6.73
N LYS A 205 -24.02 -0.31 -5.76
CA LYS A 205 -23.05 -1.41 -5.52
C LYS A 205 -22.84 -2.27 -6.78
N ALA A 206 -23.89 -2.51 -7.54
CA ALA A 206 -23.82 -3.35 -8.74
C ALA A 206 -22.91 -2.71 -9.80
N LEU A 207 -23.09 -1.42 -10.05
CA LEU A 207 -22.25 -0.66 -10.97
C LEU A 207 -20.80 -0.56 -10.51
N TRP A 208 -20.56 -0.32 -9.20
CA TRP A 208 -19.22 -0.31 -8.64
C TRP A 208 -18.55 -1.67 -8.83
N LYS A 209 -19.26 -2.76 -8.51
CA LYS A 209 -18.79 -4.14 -8.67
C LYS A 209 -18.42 -4.44 -10.11
N GLU A 210 -19.27 -4.03 -11.08
CA GLU A 210 -19.01 -4.21 -12.50
C GLU A 210 -17.72 -3.49 -12.96
N HIS A 211 -17.42 -2.30 -12.40
CA HIS A 211 -16.24 -1.55 -12.77
C HIS A 211 -14.97 -2.09 -12.10
N ILE A 212 -15.05 -2.57 -10.87
CA ILE A 212 -13.87 -2.99 -10.11
C ILE A 212 -13.44 -4.42 -10.45
N MET A 213 -14.34 -5.29 -10.82
CA MET A 213 -14.04 -6.67 -11.21
C MET A 213 -13.42 -6.73 -12.59
N LEU A 214 -12.50 -7.68 -12.76
CA LEU A 214 -11.93 -8.02 -14.06
C LEU A 214 -12.76 -9.12 -14.75
N ASN A 215 -12.64 -9.22 -16.06
CA ASN A 215 -13.25 -10.29 -16.84
C ASN A 215 -12.66 -11.65 -16.43
N LYS A 216 -13.52 -12.58 -16.06
CA LYS A 216 -13.16 -13.88 -15.48
C LYS A 216 -12.30 -14.75 -16.40
N THR A 217 -12.43 -14.60 -17.72
CA THR A 217 -11.68 -15.37 -18.70
C THR A 217 -10.33 -14.75 -19.05
N THR A 218 -10.30 -13.42 -19.24
CA THR A 218 -9.10 -12.74 -19.73
C THR A 218 -8.24 -12.15 -18.63
N GLY A 219 -8.80 -11.91 -17.42
CA GLY A 219 -8.15 -11.17 -16.34
C GLY A 219 -7.86 -9.70 -16.71
N LEU A 220 -8.60 -9.13 -17.69
CA LEU A 220 -8.51 -7.74 -18.14
C LEU A 220 -9.83 -7.01 -17.85
N ASP A 221 -9.92 -5.72 -18.21
CA ASP A 221 -11.17 -4.97 -18.04
C ASP A 221 -12.33 -5.62 -18.82
N PRO A 222 -13.54 -5.61 -18.28
CA PRO A 222 -14.75 -6.00 -19.03
C PRO A 222 -15.03 -5.04 -20.19
N ASP A 223 -15.84 -5.50 -21.16
CA ASP A 223 -16.23 -4.69 -22.32
C ASP A 223 -16.92 -3.37 -21.92
N GLY A 224 -16.45 -2.28 -22.51
CA GLY A 224 -16.95 -0.93 -22.23
C GLY A 224 -16.47 -0.31 -20.92
N ILE A 225 -15.70 -1.03 -20.12
CA ILE A 225 -15.05 -0.53 -18.90
C ILE A 225 -13.57 -0.34 -19.15
N LYS A 226 -13.02 0.74 -18.61
CA LYS A 226 -11.58 1.02 -18.66
C LYS A 226 -11.15 1.64 -17.35
N LEU A 227 -10.66 0.82 -16.42
CA LEU A 227 -10.14 1.27 -15.15
C LEU A 227 -8.61 1.23 -15.19
N ARG A 228 -7.95 2.27 -14.69
CA ARG A 228 -6.49 2.43 -14.73
C ARG A 228 -5.96 2.94 -13.39
N ALA A 229 -4.73 2.62 -13.09
CA ALA A 229 -4.03 3.25 -12.00
C ALA A 229 -3.99 4.76 -12.18
N ALA A 230 -4.39 5.50 -11.16
CA ALA A 230 -4.17 6.93 -11.11
C ALA A 230 -2.66 7.21 -11.10
N GLN A 231 -2.24 8.38 -11.58
CA GLN A 231 -0.84 8.73 -11.76
C GLN A 231 -0.42 9.82 -10.78
N GLY A 232 0.89 9.90 -10.55
CA GLY A 232 1.48 10.88 -9.64
C GLY A 232 1.36 10.50 -8.17
N PHE A 233 1.91 11.33 -7.30
CA PHE A 233 1.93 11.09 -5.85
C PHE A 233 0.52 11.01 -5.25
N ASP A 234 -0.41 11.84 -5.70
CA ASP A 234 -1.81 11.82 -5.27
C ASP A 234 -2.48 10.44 -5.40
N ALA A 235 -1.96 9.58 -6.28
CA ALA A 235 -2.50 8.23 -6.46
C ALA A 235 -2.21 7.31 -5.27
N THR A 236 -1.22 7.63 -4.45
CA THR A 236 -0.67 6.77 -3.40
C THR A 236 -0.50 7.47 -2.06
N ASP A 237 -0.66 8.78 -1.98
CA ASP A 237 -0.50 9.54 -0.73
C ASP A 237 -1.54 9.17 0.31
N PHE A 238 -2.80 9.07 -0.12
CA PHE A 238 -3.94 8.77 0.71
C PHE A 238 -4.86 7.76 0.02
N PHE A 239 -5.37 6.80 0.80
CA PHE A 239 -6.45 5.95 0.33
C PHE A 239 -7.78 6.73 0.30
N VAL A 240 -8.12 7.36 1.41
CA VAL A 240 -9.21 8.35 1.56
C VAL A 240 -8.71 9.47 2.46
N THR A 241 -9.43 10.59 2.49
CA THR A 241 -9.08 11.71 3.37
C THR A 241 -8.89 11.25 4.81
N GLY A 242 -7.71 11.52 5.37
CA GLY A 242 -7.32 11.10 6.72
C GLY A 242 -6.68 9.71 6.83
N TYR A 243 -6.73 8.89 5.77
CA TYR A 243 -6.03 7.61 5.72
C TYR A 243 -4.80 7.70 4.80
N TRP A 244 -3.69 8.21 5.35
CA TRP A 244 -2.43 8.38 4.64
C TRP A 244 -1.73 7.03 4.39
N ILE A 245 -0.99 6.94 3.27
CA ILE A 245 -0.14 5.81 2.91
C ILE A 245 1.30 6.32 2.76
N TRP A 246 1.67 6.92 1.61
CA TRP A 246 3.03 7.40 1.35
C TRP A 246 3.29 8.85 1.79
N SER A 247 2.26 9.63 2.14
CA SER A 247 2.42 11.07 2.42
C SER A 247 3.50 11.37 3.46
N LYS A 248 3.61 10.56 4.53
CA LYS A 248 4.62 10.77 5.59
C LYS A 248 6.05 10.59 5.10
N ILE A 249 6.27 9.64 4.22
CA ILE A 249 7.57 9.41 3.60
C ILE A 249 7.90 10.53 2.62
N LEU A 250 6.93 10.96 1.80
CA LEU A 250 7.09 12.08 0.86
C LEU A 250 7.38 13.40 1.57
N GLU A 251 6.65 13.71 2.65
CA GLU A 251 6.88 14.89 3.49
C GLU A 251 8.33 14.93 4.00
N ASN A 252 8.85 13.81 4.49
CA ASN A 252 10.21 13.73 5.00
C ASN A 252 11.28 13.73 3.88
N LEU A 253 11.04 13.07 2.76
CA LEU A 253 11.92 13.15 1.59
C LEU A 253 12.05 14.60 1.07
N ALA A 254 10.94 15.35 1.03
CA ALA A 254 10.94 16.74 0.57
C ALA A 254 11.86 17.64 1.42
N THR A 255 12.04 17.37 2.71
CA THR A 255 12.97 18.14 3.56
C THR A 255 14.43 17.98 3.17
N LEU A 256 14.79 16.85 2.53
CA LEU A 256 16.14 16.61 2.01
C LEU A 256 16.32 17.15 0.57
N GLY A 257 15.31 17.83 0.01
CA GLY A 257 15.35 18.38 -1.33
C GLY A 257 14.82 17.46 -2.42
N TYR A 258 14.09 16.38 -2.06
CA TYR A 258 13.36 15.57 -3.04
C TYR A 258 12.10 16.28 -3.51
N ASP A 259 11.83 16.16 -4.80
CA ASP A 259 10.65 16.70 -5.46
C ASP A 259 10.22 15.78 -6.64
N PRO A 260 9.19 16.13 -7.43
CA PRO A 260 8.78 15.32 -8.58
C PRO A 260 9.83 15.14 -9.69
N THR A 261 10.94 15.89 -9.66
CA THR A 261 12.05 15.71 -10.61
C THR A 261 13.05 14.65 -10.14
N THR A 262 13.12 14.41 -8.84
CA THR A 262 14.08 13.50 -8.17
C THR A 262 13.42 12.28 -7.56
N SER A 263 12.09 12.26 -7.50
CA SER A 263 11.32 11.12 -6.98
C SER A 263 10.13 10.79 -7.88
N TYR A 264 9.73 9.52 -7.89
CA TYR A 264 8.69 9.00 -8.77
C TYR A 264 7.87 7.92 -8.05
N THR A 265 6.55 7.96 -8.18
CA THR A 265 5.66 6.89 -7.74
C THR A 265 5.28 6.00 -8.91
N ALA A 266 5.68 4.75 -8.86
CA ALA A 266 5.39 3.73 -9.85
C ALA A 266 4.02 3.09 -9.60
N SER A 267 2.96 3.87 -9.78
CA SER A 267 1.58 3.43 -9.62
C SER A 267 1.19 2.36 -10.63
N TYR A 268 0.47 1.33 -10.19
CA TYR A 268 0.02 0.23 -11.04
C TYR A 268 -1.38 -0.25 -10.68
N ASP A 269 -2.04 -0.91 -11.63
CA ASP A 269 -3.33 -1.55 -11.41
C ASP A 269 -3.15 -2.89 -10.70
N TRP A 270 -3.26 -2.86 -9.38
CA TRP A 270 -3.04 -3.99 -8.49
C TRP A 270 -4.03 -5.15 -8.64
N ARG A 271 -5.11 -4.98 -9.43
CA ARG A 271 -6.05 -6.05 -9.73
C ARG A 271 -5.48 -7.07 -10.71
N LEU A 272 -4.59 -6.63 -11.60
CA LEU A 272 -4.04 -7.46 -12.67
C LEU A 272 -3.01 -8.47 -12.16
N SER A 273 -2.90 -9.61 -12.86
CA SER A 273 -1.68 -10.41 -12.77
C SER A 273 -0.49 -9.62 -13.32
N TYR A 274 0.72 -9.93 -12.87
CA TYR A 274 1.92 -9.23 -13.34
C TYR A 274 2.14 -9.42 -14.85
N ILE A 275 1.75 -10.57 -15.40
CA ILE A 275 1.78 -10.82 -16.86
C ILE A 275 0.81 -9.87 -17.57
N ASN A 276 -0.42 -9.74 -17.08
CA ASN A 276 -1.41 -8.84 -17.66
C ASN A 276 -1.08 -7.36 -17.43
N LEU A 277 -0.37 -7.04 -16.36
CA LEU A 277 0.10 -5.69 -16.07
C LEU A 277 1.09 -5.21 -17.13
N GLU A 278 2.02 -6.08 -17.56
CA GLU A 278 2.89 -5.78 -18.69
C GLU A 278 2.12 -5.78 -20.02
N LYS A 279 1.31 -6.81 -20.27
CA LYS A 279 0.56 -6.96 -21.53
C LYS A 279 -0.37 -5.78 -21.81
N ARG A 280 -1.11 -5.30 -20.80
CA ARG A 280 -2.09 -4.21 -20.96
C ARG A 280 -1.47 -2.83 -20.81
N ASP A 281 -0.68 -2.62 -19.75
CA ASP A 281 -0.22 -1.31 -19.32
C ASP A 281 1.26 -1.06 -19.62
N GLN A 282 2.00 -2.09 -20.07
CA GLN A 282 3.46 -2.04 -20.26
C GLN A 282 4.19 -1.52 -19.01
N TYR A 283 3.71 -1.95 -17.84
CA TYR A 283 4.14 -1.38 -16.56
C TYR A 283 5.64 -1.51 -16.32
N PHE A 284 6.19 -2.71 -16.48
CA PHE A 284 7.61 -2.95 -16.24
C PHE A 284 8.48 -2.27 -17.30
N THR A 285 8.05 -2.28 -18.56
CA THR A 285 8.71 -1.54 -19.65
C THR A 285 8.76 -0.03 -19.34
N ARG A 286 7.67 0.55 -18.88
CA ARG A 286 7.60 1.97 -18.49
C ARG A 286 8.41 2.27 -17.24
N LEU A 287 8.35 1.41 -16.22
CA LEU A 287 9.14 1.54 -15.00
C LEU A 287 10.63 1.55 -15.31
N LYS A 288 11.09 0.60 -16.14
CA LYS A 288 12.47 0.54 -16.62
C LYS A 288 12.88 1.85 -17.29
N ALA A 289 12.08 2.37 -18.22
CA ALA A 289 12.37 3.63 -18.91
C ALA A 289 12.45 4.84 -17.96
N HIS A 290 11.58 4.89 -16.93
CA HIS A 290 11.64 5.95 -15.90
C HIS A 290 12.92 5.88 -15.07
N ILE A 291 13.35 4.69 -14.67
CA ILE A 291 14.60 4.49 -13.93
C ILE A 291 15.81 4.92 -14.77
N GLU A 292 15.85 4.52 -16.05
CA GLU A 292 16.91 4.94 -16.99
C GLU A 292 16.95 6.45 -17.18
N MET A 293 15.78 7.10 -17.30
CA MET A 293 15.66 8.54 -17.40
C MET A 293 16.12 9.25 -16.11
N ALA A 294 15.69 8.77 -14.95
CA ALA A 294 16.07 9.32 -13.65
C ALA A 294 17.60 9.24 -13.46
N LYS A 295 18.21 8.11 -13.76
CA LYS A 295 19.67 7.94 -13.72
C LYS A 295 20.38 8.94 -14.64
N LYS A 296 19.92 9.08 -15.88
CA LYS A 296 20.49 10.02 -16.85
C LYS A 296 20.38 11.48 -16.40
N ALA A 297 19.22 11.86 -15.87
CA ALA A 297 18.98 13.22 -15.39
C ALA A 297 19.92 13.61 -14.22
N HIS A 298 20.30 12.64 -13.37
CA HIS A 298 21.23 12.85 -12.26
C HIS A 298 22.72 12.75 -12.65
N GLY A 299 23.03 12.64 -13.96
CA GLY A 299 24.41 12.64 -14.46
C GLY A 299 25.28 11.47 -13.99
N ARG A 300 24.66 10.41 -13.42
CA ARG A 300 25.39 9.25 -12.94
C ARG A 300 25.68 8.30 -14.08
N HIS A 301 26.96 8.02 -14.30
CA HIS A 301 27.38 6.97 -15.21
C HIS A 301 27.27 5.64 -14.47
N GLY A 302 26.82 4.59 -15.15
CA GLY A 302 26.79 3.24 -14.60
C GLY A 302 28.19 2.73 -14.28
N ASN A 303 28.27 1.80 -13.35
CA ASN A 303 29.52 1.16 -12.97
C ASN A 303 30.11 0.26 -14.09
N GLY A 304 29.51 0.26 -15.30
CA GLY A 304 29.88 -0.65 -16.40
C GLY A 304 29.57 -2.11 -16.06
N GLY A 305 28.52 -2.33 -15.27
CA GLY A 305 28.14 -3.63 -14.73
C GLY A 305 27.68 -4.61 -15.80
N LYS A 306 27.68 -5.91 -15.44
CA LYS A 306 27.28 -7.00 -16.34
C LYS A 306 25.75 -7.15 -16.47
N SER A 307 24.96 -6.38 -15.72
CA SER A 307 23.51 -6.44 -15.76
C SER A 307 22.88 -5.05 -15.67
N TRP A 308 21.65 -4.94 -16.17
CA TRP A 308 20.89 -3.69 -16.09
C TRP A 308 20.66 -3.23 -14.63
N VAL A 309 20.42 -4.19 -13.73
CA VAL A 309 20.18 -3.87 -12.29
C VAL A 309 21.45 -3.33 -11.66
N GLU A 310 22.62 -3.95 -11.92
CA GLU A 310 23.92 -3.45 -11.43
C GLU A 310 24.20 -2.01 -11.88
N ASP A 311 23.78 -1.67 -13.09
CA ASP A 311 24.01 -0.34 -13.64
C ASP A 311 23.02 0.71 -13.13
N HIS A 312 21.80 0.33 -12.72
CA HIS A 312 20.72 1.29 -12.50
C HIS A 312 20.19 1.34 -11.07
N ILE A 313 20.39 0.30 -10.26
CA ILE A 313 19.81 0.18 -8.92
C ILE A 313 20.93 0.17 -7.88
N ASP A 314 21.00 1.20 -7.06
CA ASP A 314 21.91 1.25 -5.92
C ASP A 314 21.37 0.44 -4.74
N SER A 315 20.09 0.63 -4.43
CA SER A 315 19.47 0.01 -3.26
C SER A 315 18.04 -0.40 -3.52
N PHE A 316 17.65 -1.51 -2.91
CA PHE A 316 16.26 -1.97 -2.85
C PHE A 316 15.80 -2.00 -1.39
N ILE A 317 14.76 -1.22 -1.07
CA ILE A 317 14.16 -1.17 0.27
C ILE A 317 12.86 -1.98 0.23
N ASN A 318 12.81 -3.08 0.97
CA ASN A 318 11.61 -3.86 1.21
C ASN A 318 10.97 -3.45 2.53
N ILE A 319 9.78 -2.83 2.46
CA ILE A 319 9.04 -2.39 3.64
C ILE A 319 7.88 -3.35 3.89
N SER A 320 7.97 -4.15 4.94
CA SER A 320 6.92 -5.14 5.33
C SER A 320 6.39 -6.00 4.18
N GLY A 321 7.23 -6.27 3.17
CA GLY A 321 6.81 -6.97 1.95
C GLY A 321 6.44 -8.42 2.23
N SER A 322 5.29 -8.86 1.72
CA SER A 322 4.81 -10.24 1.79
C SER A 322 5.56 -11.13 0.78
N MET A 323 6.86 -11.33 1.01
CA MET A 323 7.75 -12.03 0.07
C MET A 323 7.28 -13.44 -0.26
N LEU A 324 6.83 -14.17 0.77
CA LEU A 324 6.29 -15.52 0.62
C LEU A 324 4.76 -15.57 0.69
N GLY A 325 4.10 -14.44 0.46
CA GLY A 325 2.65 -14.32 0.50
C GLY A 325 2.09 -14.05 1.90
N ALA A 326 0.78 -14.05 2.02
CA ALA A 326 0.06 -13.91 3.28
C ALA A 326 -1.00 -15.01 3.38
N VAL A 327 -1.05 -15.72 4.50
CA VAL A 327 -1.98 -16.85 4.69
C VAL A 327 -3.44 -16.45 4.56
N LYS A 328 -3.79 -15.24 4.98
CA LYS A 328 -5.13 -14.67 4.78
C LYS A 328 -5.51 -14.50 3.30
N GLY A 329 -4.55 -14.52 2.38
CA GLY A 329 -4.82 -14.53 0.94
C GLY A 329 -5.56 -15.79 0.48
N ILE A 330 -5.30 -16.95 1.12
CA ILE A 330 -6.06 -18.19 0.84
C ILE A 330 -7.50 -18.04 1.32
N THR A 331 -7.72 -17.65 2.58
CA THR A 331 -9.06 -17.58 3.17
C THR A 331 -9.91 -16.53 2.49
N ALA A 332 -9.32 -15.41 2.10
CA ALA A 332 -9.99 -14.34 1.35
C ALA A 332 -10.59 -14.84 0.03
N VAL A 333 -9.85 -15.67 -0.74
CA VAL A 333 -10.35 -16.21 -2.00
C VAL A 333 -11.09 -17.56 -1.83
N LEU A 334 -10.86 -18.30 -0.75
CA LEU A 334 -11.53 -19.55 -0.45
C LEU A 334 -12.97 -19.32 0.04
N SER A 335 -13.13 -18.46 1.06
CA SER A 335 -14.42 -18.26 1.74
C SER A 335 -14.89 -16.80 1.78
N GLY A 336 -14.13 -15.84 1.23
CA GLY A 336 -14.47 -14.41 1.34
C GLY A 336 -14.34 -13.87 2.77
N GLU A 337 -13.64 -14.58 3.63
CA GLU A 337 -13.50 -14.29 5.06
C GLU A 337 -12.03 -14.15 5.46
N MET A 338 -11.79 -13.37 6.49
CA MET A 338 -10.50 -13.18 7.13
C MET A 338 -10.74 -12.66 8.55
N ARG A 339 -9.70 -12.55 9.36
CA ARG A 339 -9.80 -12.03 10.73
C ARG A 339 -10.66 -10.78 10.84
N ASP A 340 -10.36 -9.81 9.97
CA ASP A 340 -11.03 -8.50 9.99
C ASP A 340 -12.54 -8.57 9.71
N THR A 341 -13.02 -9.67 9.13
CA THR A 341 -14.44 -9.87 8.84
C THR A 341 -15.14 -10.73 9.90
N VAL A 342 -14.44 -11.68 10.54
CA VAL A 342 -15.05 -12.61 11.49
C VAL A 342 -14.97 -12.17 12.95
N GLN A 343 -14.01 -11.31 13.29
CA GLN A 343 -13.86 -10.74 14.64
C GLN A 343 -14.64 -9.42 14.87
N LEU A 344 -15.44 -9.00 13.90
CA LEU A 344 -16.39 -7.91 14.08
C LEU A 344 -17.48 -8.30 15.08
N ASN A 345 -18.06 -7.33 15.77
CA ASN A 345 -19.24 -7.60 16.59
C ASN A 345 -20.40 -8.11 15.72
N GLN A 346 -21.33 -8.87 16.33
CA GLN A 346 -22.40 -9.56 15.59
C GLN A 346 -23.26 -8.64 14.71
N PHE A 347 -23.51 -7.38 15.11
CA PHE A 347 -24.26 -6.42 14.30
C PHE A 347 -23.45 -5.98 13.08
N ALA A 348 -22.15 -5.76 13.24
CA ALA A 348 -21.28 -5.38 12.13
C ALA A 348 -21.09 -6.55 11.14
N VAL A 349 -20.96 -7.79 11.63
CA VAL A 349 -20.95 -9.00 10.77
C VAL A 349 -22.25 -9.09 9.99
N TYR A 350 -23.41 -8.95 10.66
CA TYR A 350 -24.71 -9.00 10.02
C TYR A 350 -24.85 -7.89 8.94
N GLY A 351 -24.45 -6.66 9.26
CA GLY A 351 -24.45 -5.54 8.33
C GLY A 351 -23.54 -5.79 7.12
N LEU A 352 -22.33 -6.32 7.36
CA LEU A 352 -21.38 -6.66 6.30
C LEU A 352 -21.96 -7.74 5.39
N GLU A 353 -22.53 -8.82 5.94
CA GLU A 353 -23.13 -9.93 5.17
C GLU A 353 -24.35 -9.47 4.35
N LYS A 354 -25.11 -8.51 4.83
CA LYS A 354 -26.23 -7.92 4.08
C LYS A 354 -25.76 -6.99 2.96
N PHE A 355 -24.66 -6.28 3.18
CA PHE A 355 -24.14 -5.34 2.21
C PHE A 355 -23.19 -6.00 1.21
N PHE A 356 -22.26 -6.83 1.70
CA PHE A 356 -21.35 -7.67 0.92
C PHE A 356 -21.31 -9.07 1.54
N SER A 357 -22.06 -10.01 0.96
CA SER A 357 -22.00 -11.39 1.40
C SER A 357 -20.59 -11.98 1.21
N LYS A 358 -20.29 -13.07 1.91
CA LYS A 358 -19.02 -13.77 1.75
C LYS A 358 -18.82 -14.27 0.31
N GLU A 359 -19.90 -14.69 -0.37
CA GLU A 359 -19.88 -15.06 -1.77
C GLU A 359 -19.50 -13.89 -2.68
N GLU A 360 -20.10 -12.73 -2.47
CA GLU A 360 -19.76 -11.52 -3.25
C GLU A 360 -18.31 -11.09 -3.01
N ARG A 361 -17.82 -11.16 -1.75
CA ARG A 361 -16.43 -10.86 -1.42
C ARG A 361 -15.48 -11.82 -2.11
N ALA A 362 -15.73 -13.14 -2.02
CA ALA A 362 -14.91 -14.15 -2.69
C ALA A 362 -14.92 -13.98 -4.21
N GLU A 363 -16.09 -13.72 -4.83
CA GLU A 363 -16.20 -13.49 -6.26
C GLU A 363 -15.39 -12.27 -6.72
N ILE A 364 -15.49 -11.15 -6.02
CA ILE A 364 -14.73 -9.94 -6.31
C ILE A 364 -13.22 -10.22 -6.21
N LEU A 365 -12.77 -10.83 -5.10
CA LEU A 365 -11.35 -11.11 -4.86
C LEU A 365 -10.78 -12.12 -5.86
N ARG A 366 -11.55 -13.17 -6.21
CA ARG A 366 -11.17 -14.15 -7.25
C ARG A 366 -11.04 -13.49 -8.63
N SER A 367 -11.86 -12.48 -8.94
CA SER A 367 -11.78 -11.76 -10.22
C SER A 367 -10.52 -10.90 -10.39
N MET A 368 -9.73 -10.74 -9.32
CA MET A 368 -8.53 -9.90 -9.29
C MET A 368 -7.27 -10.75 -9.10
N PRO A 369 -6.61 -11.23 -10.18
CA PRO A 369 -5.43 -12.09 -10.06
C PRO A 369 -4.29 -11.47 -9.24
N GLY A 370 -4.20 -10.14 -9.15
CA GLY A 370 -3.22 -9.47 -8.29
C GLY A 370 -3.37 -9.85 -6.80
N ILE A 371 -4.60 -10.11 -6.33
CA ILE A 371 -4.85 -10.63 -4.96
C ILE A 371 -4.31 -12.05 -4.83
N SER A 372 -4.48 -12.90 -5.85
CA SER A 372 -3.97 -14.27 -5.85
C SER A 372 -2.43 -14.34 -5.80
N SER A 373 -1.71 -13.25 -6.15
CA SER A 373 -0.26 -13.16 -5.98
C SER A 373 0.17 -13.26 -4.50
N MET A 374 -0.75 -12.98 -3.58
CA MET A 374 -0.55 -13.04 -2.12
C MET A 374 -0.68 -14.47 -1.56
N ILE A 375 -1.11 -15.46 -2.34
CA ILE A 375 -1.17 -16.86 -1.91
C ILE A 375 0.23 -17.32 -1.47
N PRO A 376 0.35 -18.00 -0.31
CA PRO A 376 1.62 -18.46 0.25
C PRO A 376 2.47 -19.28 -0.72
N LYS A 377 3.77 -19.06 -0.68
CA LYS A 377 4.80 -19.69 -1.50
C LYS A 377 5.66 -20.64 -0.65
N GLY A 378 6.23 -21.65 -1.28
CA GLY A 378 7.12 -22.60 -0.63
C GLY A 378 6.45 -23.77 0.07
N GLY A 379 5.11 -23.83 0.05
CA GLY A 379 4.33 -24.98 0.55
C GLY A 379 4.72 -25.44 1.95
N ASP A 380 4.61 -26.73 2.20
CA ASP A 380 4.85 -27.33 3.51
C ASP A 380 6.31 -27.21 3.99
N VAL A 381 7.25 -27.01 3.08
CA VAL A 381 8.66 -26.79 3.43
C VAL A 381 8.85 -25.50 4.22
N ILE A 382 8.12 -24.45 3.86
CA ILE A 382 8.17 -23.16 4.56
C ILE A 382 7.13 -23.07 5.68
N TRP A 383 5.91 -23.53 5.43
CA TRP A 383 4.77 -23.28 6.32
C TRP A 383 4.49 -24.40 7.30
N GLY A 384 5.19 -25.53 7.18
CA GLY A 384 5.07 -26.68 8.05
C GLY A 384 4.07 -27.74 7.55
N ASN A 385 4.03 -28.85 8.27
CA ASN A 385 3.11 -29.97 8.04
C ASN A 385 2.05 -30.05 9.14
N LEU A 386 1.20 -31.06 9.13
CA LEU A 386 0.09 -31.17 10.08
C LEU A 386 0.50 -31.22 11.57
N THR A 387 1.75 -31.53 11.87
CA THR A 387 2.24 -31.75 13.25
C THR A 387 3.36 -30.79 13.63
N TRP A 388 3.86 -29.99 12.69
CA TRP A 388 5.01 -29.13 12.92
C TRP A 388 5.03 -27.94 11.96
N ALA A 389 5.45 -26.79 12.47
CA ALA A 389 5.81 -25.60 11.71
C ALA A 389 7.08 -24.95 12.29
N PRO A 390 7.88 -24.25 11.46
CA PRO A 390 9.14 -23.66 11.93
C PRO A 390 8.94 -22.57 12.99
N ASP A 391 7.78 -21.92 13.00
CA ASP A 391 7.38 -20.87 13.92
C ASP A 391 6.50 -21.33 15.08
N ASP A 392 6.33 -22.65 15.27
CA ASP A 392 5.65 -23.19 16.44
C ASP A 392 6.34 -22.73 17.73
N GLN A 393 5.53 -22.30 18.69
CA GLN A 393 6.01 -21.85 20.00
C GLN A 393 6.27 -23.05 20.92
N GLU A 394 7.15 -22.86 21.90
CA GLU A 394 7.36 -23.85 22.96
C GLU A 394 6.04 -24.04 23.73
N ASN A 395 5.65 -25.32 23.95
CA ASN A 395 4.39 -25.74 24.62
C ASN A 395 3.10 -25.45 23.83
N GLN A 396 3.17 -25.12 22.54
CA GLN A 396 1.99 -24.99 21.70
C GLN A 396 1.32 -26.38 21.52
N THR A 397 0.02 -26.43 21.74
CA THR A 397 -0.73 -27.69 21.67
C THR A 397 -1.05 -28.13 20.26
N THR A 398 -1.21 -27.19 19.36
CA THR A 398 -1.57 -27.41 17.96
C THR A 398 -0.61 -26.62 17.04
N SER A 399 0.04 -27.33 16.11
CA SER A 399 0.97 -26.71 15.17
C SER A 399 0.29 -25.73 14.22
N TYR A 400 0.97 -24.63 13.90
CA TYR A 400 0.58 -23.70 12.83
C TYR A 400 0.58 -24.34 11.44
N GLY A 401 1.37 -25.41 11.23
CA GLY A 401 1.42 -26.15 9.98
C GLY A 401 0.12 -26.92 9.69
N ASN A 402 -0.67 -27.23 10.74
CA ASN A 402 -2.06 -27.62 10.62
C ASN A 402 -2.91 -26.39 10.28
N PHE A 403 -2.87 -26.00 9.01
CA PHE A 403 -3.32 -24.70 8.54
C PHE A 403 -4.85 -24.53 8.53
N LEU A 404 -5.59 -25.49 7.94
CA LEU A 404 -7.04 -25.55 8.04
C LEU A 404 -7.42 -26.75 8.92
N LYS A 405 -8.04 -26.46 10.07
CA LYS A 405 -8.45 -27.43 11.08
C LYS A 405 -9.96 -27.60 11.00
N PHE A 406 -10.41 -28.85 11.02
CA PHE A 406 -11.83 -29.18 11.07
C PHE A 406 -12.11 -29.85 12.39
N LYS A 407 -13.12 -29.39 13.13
CA LYS A 407 -13.60 -30.11 14.30
C LYS A 407 -14.15 -31.45 13.86
N PRO A 408 -13.94 -32.55 14.66
CA PRO A 408 -14.60 -33.79 14.40
C PRO A 408 -16.12 -33.58 14.49
N VAL A 409 -16.78 -33.60 13.34
CA VAL A 409 -18.24 -33.58 13.26
C VAL A 409 -18.67 -34.98 12.86
N ASN A 410 -19.88 -35.41 13.27
CA ASN A 410 -20.46 -36.74 13.01
C ASN A 410 -20.10 -37.26 11.61
N GLU A 411 -20.04 -38.59 11.45
CA GLU A 411 -19.57 -39.36 10.27
C GLU A 411 -20.12 -38.91 8.89
N THR A 412 -21.07 -37.99 8.87
CA THR A 412 -21.68 -37.44 7.65
C THR A 412 -21.01 -36.19 7.10
N SER A 413 -20.00 -35.60 7.80
CA SER A 413 -19.31 -34.40 7.30
C SER A 413 -18.38 -34.73 6.14
N LYS A 414 -18.52 -33.98 5.05
CA LYS A 414 -17.69 -34.10 3.85
C LYS A 414 -16.24 -33.63 4.08
N PHE A 415 -16.03 -32.76 5.06
CA PHE A 415 -14.73 -32.15 5.39
C PHE A 415 -14.32 -32.52 6.80
N THR A 416 -13.48 -33.54 6.93
CA THR A 416 -13.05 -34.10 8.22
C THR A 416 -11.54 -34.10 8.39
N LYS A 417 -10.78 -33.82 7.33
CA LYS A 417 -9.32 -33.90 7.33
C LYS A 417 -8.72 -32.50 7.39
N ASN A 418 -7.87 -32.28 8.36
CA ASN A 418 -7.05 -31.11 8.46
C ASN A 418 -6.11 -30.96 7.23
N MET A 419 -5.75 -29.74 6.89
CA MET A 419 -4.94 -29.42 5.72
C MET A 419 -3.74 -28.57 6.10
N THR A 420 -2.62 -28.85 5.46
CA THR A 420 -1.44 -27.95 5.40
C THR A 420 -1.72 -26.78 4.47
N VAL A 421 -0.78 -25.83 4.36
CA VAL A 421 -0.87 -24.75 3.36
C VAL A 421 -0.96 -25.32 1.94
N THR A 422 -0.15 -26.33 1.60
CA THR A 422 -0.22 -27.01 0.30
C THR A 422 -1.58 -27.68 0.09
N GLY A 423 -2.06 -28.39 1.13
CA GLY A 423 -3.38 -29.00 1.10
C GLY A 423 -4.51 -27.99 0.88
N ALA A 424 -4.44 -26.84 1.53
CA ALA A 424 -5.42 -25.77 1.38
C ALA A 424 -5.39 -25.11 0.00
N ILE A 425 -4.22 -24.92 -0.58
CA ILE A 425 -4.08 -24.43 -1.97
C ILE A 425 -4.69 -25.43 -2.95
N ASN A 426 -4.40 -26.73 -2.79
CA ASN A 426 -4.97 -27.77 -3.63
C ASN A 426 -6.50 -27.82 -3.48
N HIS A 427 -7.01 -27.77 -2.25
CA HIS A 427 -8.44 -27.70 -1.98
C HIS A 427 -9.09 -26.47 -2.64
N LEU A 428 -8.46 -25.29 -2.56
CA LEU A 428 -8.92 -24.07 -3.24
C LEU A 428 -9.01 -24.29 -4.76
N LEU A 429 -7.97 -24.86 -5.37
CA LEU A 429 -7.93 -25.11 -6.81
C LEU A 429 -8.93 -26.16 -7.28
N GLU A 430 -9.19 -27.19 -6.46
CA GLU A 430 -10.14 -28.26 -6.76
C GLU A 430 -11.60 -27.82 -6.61
N THR A 431 -11.88 -26.95 -5.64
CA THR A 431 -13.25 -26.53 -5.32
C THR A 431 -13.67 -25.22 -5.97
N SER A 432 -12.72 -24.48 -6.56
CA SER A 432 -13.02 -23.23 -7.25
C SER A 432 -13.49 -23.45 -8.69
N GLU A 433 -14.10 -22.41 -9.24
CA GLU A 433 -14.53 -22.39 -10.63
C GLU A 433 -13.33 -22.57 -11.58
N PRO A 434 -13.53 -23.24 -12.73
CA PRO A 434 -12.43 -23.51 -13.67
C PRO A 434 -11.65 -22.25 -14.11
N TRP A 435 -12.36 -21.14 -14.36
CA TRP A 435 -11.74 -19.89 -14.77
C TRP A 435 -10.75 -19.33 -13.72
N PHE A 436 -11.08 -19.47 -12.43
CA PHE A 436 -10.21 -18.98 -11.35
C PHE A 436 -8.97 -19.86 -11.21
N ARG A 437 -9.15 -21.18 -11.25
CA ARG A 437 -8.04 -22.15 -11.24
C ARG A 437 -7.08 -21.90 -12.40
N GLU A 438 -7.60 -21.69 -13.61
CA GLU A 438 -6.80 -21.40 -14.80
C GLU A 438 -6.04 -20.08 -14.67
N GLN A 439 -6.64 -19.05 -14.11
CA GLN A 439 -5.98 -17.77 -13.85
C GLN A 439 -4.83 -17.92 -12.86
N ILE A 440 -4.99 -18.64 -11.76
CA ILE A 440 -3.91 -18.86 -10.78
C ILE A 440 -2.77 -19.63 -11.44
N LEU A 441 -3.06 -20.81 -12.01
CA LEU A 441 -2.04 -21.69 -12.59
C LEU A 441 -1.35 -21.05 -13.81
N GLY A 442 -2.04 -20.20 -14.54
CA GLY A 442 -1.48 -19.45 -15.67
C GLY A 442 -0.66 -18.21 -15.27
N SER A 443 -0.79 -17.74 -14.03
CA SER A 443 -0.17 -16.49 -13.57
C SER A 443 0.92 -16.69 -12.53
N TYR A 444 0.84 -17.73 -11.68
CA TYR A 444 1.68 -17.87 -10.50
C TYR A 444 2.14 -19.29 -10.25
N SER A 445 3.31 -19.40 -9.63
CA SER A 445 3.87 -20.63 -9.08
C SER A 445 4.12 -20.47 -7.58
N HIS A 446 4.03 -21.56 -6.83
CA HIS A 446 4.13 -21.58 -5.37
C HIS A 446 5.21 -22.55 -4.88
N GLY A 447 6.09 -23.01 -5.78
CA GLY A 447 7.12 -24.02 -5.50
C GLY A 447 8.38 -23.48 -4.84
N VAL A 448 9.39 -24.36 -4.81
CA VAL A 448 10.76 -24.08 -4.35
C VAL A 448 11.72 -24.71 -5.35
N ALA A 449 12.66 -23.96 -5.88
CA ALA A 449 13.73 -24.50 -6.70
C ALA A 449 14.68 -25.36 -5.83
N SER A 450 14.93 -26.59 -6.23
CA SER A 450 15.76 -27.56 -5.51
C SER A 450 17.26 -27.36 -5.70
N SER A 451 17.65 -26.62 -6.77
CA SER A 451 19.04 -26.45 -7.16
C SER A 451 19.31 -25.10 -7.84
N ILE A 452 20.59 -24.70 -7.92
CA ILE A 452 21.01 -23.49 -8.63
C ILE A 452 20.65 -23.55 -10.13
N PRO A 453 20.89 -24.67 -10.86
CA PRO A 453 20.46 -24.75 -12.25
C PRO A 453 18.96 -24.58 -12.45
N GLU A 454 18.13 -25.20 -11.62
CA GLU A 454 16.67 -25.06 -11.68
C GLU A 454 16.23 -23.61 -11.43
N ALA A 455 16.77 -22.97 -10.38
CA ALA A 455 16.48 -21.57 -10.11
C ALA A 455 16.83 -20.67 -11.31
N LYS A 456 17.93 -20.95 -12.01
CA LYS A 456 18.35 -20.22 -13.20
C LYS A 456 17.43 -20.49 -14.41
N GLU A 457 17.02 -21.74 -14.62
CA GLU A 457 16.06 -22.10 -15.68
C GLU A 457 14.69 -21.42 -15.46
N ASN A 458 14.27 -21.32 -14.22
CA ASN A 458 13.01 -20.70 -13.83
C ASN A 458 12.90 -19.20 -14.21
N GLU A 459 14.02 -18.50 -14.46
CA GLU A 459 14.01 -17.12 -14.96
C GLU A 459 13.27 -16.96 -16.30
N ALA A 460 13.15 -18.04 -17.08
CA ALA A 460 12.43 -18.04 -18.35
C ALA A 460 10.90 -18.15 -18.20
N ASP A 461 10.38 -18.50 -17.01
CA ASP A 461 8.95 -18.67 -16.76
C ASP A 461 8.37 -17.47 -15.99
N PRO A 462 7.57 -16.60 -16.64
CA PRO A 462 6.99 -15.42 -16.00
C PRO A 462 6.11 -15.72 -14.76
N ARG A 463 5.55 -16.94 -14.66
CA ARG A 463 4.72 -17.34 -13.50
C ARG A 463 5.55 -17.45 -12.21
N LYS A 464 6.85 -17.65 -12.34
CA LYS A 464 7.79 -17.86 -11.23
C LYS A 464 8.45 -16.57 -10.74
N TRP A 465 8.42 -15.49 -11.53
CA TRP A 465 9.17 -14.25 -11.26
C TRP A 465 8.87 -13.59 -9.92
N ILE A 466 7.66 -13.78 -9.40
CA ILE A 466 7.27 -13.23 -8.09
C ILE A 466 7.54 -14.19 -6.93
N ASN A 467 8.07 -15.37 -7.20
CA ASN A 467 8.41 -16.34 -6.16
C ASN A 467 9.92 -16.36 -5.92
N PRO A 468 10.41 -15.69 -4.86
CA PRO A 468 11.84 -15.60 -4.59
C PRO A 468 12.46 -16.94 -4.17
N LEU A 469 11.65 -17.99 -3.95
CA LEU A 469 12.11 -19.35 -3.72
C LEU A 469 12.28 -20.15 -5.01
N GLU A 470 11.87 -19.60 -6.17
CA GLU A 470 12.01 -20.27 -7.45
C GLU A 470 12.97 -19.54 -8.40
N VAL A 471 13.15 -18.22 -8.26
CA VAL A 471 13.97 -17.39 -9.14
C VAL A 471 15.04 -16.65 -8.33
N PRO A 472 16.31 -16.63 -8.78
CA PRO A 472 17.36 -15.94 -8.07
C PRO A 472 17.27 -14.41 -8.25
N LEU A 473 17.88 -13.67 -7.33
CA LEU A 473 18.14 -12.24 -7.52
C LEU A 473 18.99 -12.00 -8.76
N PRO A 474 18.83 -10.85 -9.44
CA PRO A 474 19.66 -10.48 -10.57
C PRO A 474 21.14 -10.35 -10.17
N TYR A 475 22.05 -10.51 -11.13
CA TYR A 475 23.46 -10.32 -10.85
C TYR A 475 23.80 -8.85 -10.69
N ALA A 476 23.81 -8.37 -9.44
CA ALA A 476 24.05 -6.98 -9.08
C ALA A 476 24.84 -6.87 -7.77
N PRO A 477 26.15 -7.22 -7.76
CA PRO A 477 26.95 -7.29 -6.52
C PRO A 477 27.12 -5.96 -5.80
N SER A 478 26.98 -4.83 -6.49
CA SER A 478 27.06 -3.49 -5.87
C SER A 478 25.74 -3.00 -5.28
N MET A 479 24.61 -3.61 -5.65
CA MET A 479 23.29 -3.29 -5.08
C MET A 479 23.22 -3.71 -3.60
N LYS A 480 22.40 -3.03 -2.83
CA LYS A 480 22.13 -3.35 -1.42
C LYS A 480 20.64 -3.60 -1.21
N ILE A 481 20.30 -4.57 -0.37
CA ILE A 481 18.93 -4.86 0.01
C ILE A 481 18.74 -4.50 1.49
N TYR A 482 17.69 -3.72 1.76
CA TYR A 482 17.27 -3.34 3.10
C TYR A 482 15.87 -3.92 3.37
N CYS A 483 15.76 -4.73 4.40
CA CYS A 483 14.51 -5.35 4.84
C CYS A 483 14.05 -4.67 6.12
N PHE A 484 13.04 -3.80 6.00
CA PHE A 484 12.46 -3.04 7.11
C PHE A 484 11.04 -3.50 7.37
N TYR A 485 10.76 -4.09 8.53
CA TYR A 485 9.42 -4.59 8.82
C TYR A 485 9.06 -4.55 10.29
N GLY A 486 7.75 -4.58 10.55
CA GLY A 486 7.18 -4.62 11.88
C GLY A 486 7.13 -6.04 12.46
N VAL A 487 7.26 -6.14 13.78
CA VAL A 487 7.15 -7.38 14.53
C VAL A 487 6.38 -7.17 15.84
N GLY A 488 5.89 -8.24 16.45
CA GLY A 488 5.24 -8.20 17.76
C GLY A 488 3.75 -7.90 17.70
N LYS A 489 3.10 -7.99 16.53
CA LYS A 489 1.64 -7.90 16.41
C LYS A 489 1.05 -9.22 15.96
N GLY A 490 0.09 -9.75 16.75
CA GLY A 490 -0.62 -10.99 16.41
C GLY A 490 -1.17 -10.96 14.99
N THR A 491 -0.79 -11.94 14.19
CA THR A 491 -1.07 -12.03 12.76
C THR A 491 -1.69 -13.38 12.44
N GLU A 492 -2.67 -13.41 11.56
CA GLU A 492 -3.33 -14.66 11.14
C GLU A 492 -2.32 -15.70 10.70
N ARG A 493 -2.44 -16.95 11.23
CA ARG A 493 -1.47 -18.00 10.91
C ARG A 493 -2.10 -19.34 10.54
N SER A 494 -3.20 -19.72 11.18
CA SER A 494 -4.00 -20.89 10.82
C SER A 494 -5.45 -20.69 11.24
N TYR A 495 -6.34 -21.58 10.82
CA TYR A 495 -7.78 -21.35 10.96
C TYR A 495 -8.52 -22.64 11.30
N TYR A 496 -9.61 -22.49 12.05
CA TYR A 496 -10.65 -23.50 12.16
C TYR A 496 -11.72 -23.25 11.10
N TYR A 497 -12.05 -24.29 10.37
CA TYR A 497 -13.02 -24.27 9.28
C TYR A 497 -14.16 -25.24 9.53
N ALA A 498 -15.31 -24.94 8.99
CA ALA A 498 -16.49 -25.80 8.97
C ALA A 498 -17.08 -25.88 7.56
N GLN A 499 -17.93 -26.85 7.34
CA GLN A 499 -18.74 -26.90 6.12
C GLN A 499 -19.67 -25.68 6.09
N ASN A 500 -19.79 -25.04 4.91
CA ASN A 500 -20.73 -23.94 4.75
C ASN A 500 -22.16 -24.46 4.95
N PRO A 501 -22.96 -23.88 5.85
CA PRO A 501 -24.35 -24.29 6.06
C PRO A 501 -25.27 -24.00 4.87
N VAL A 502 -24.83 -23.16 3.92
CA VAL A 502 -25.60 -22.83 2.70
C VAL A 502 -25.31 -23.86 1.62
N ASN A 503 -26.24 -24.77 1.37
CA ASN A 503 -26.06 -25.92 0.48
C ASN A 503 -25.80 -25.57 -1.01
N GLU A 504 -26.29 -24.43 -1.50
CA GLU A 504 -26.15 -24.01 -2.89
C GLU A 504 -25.03 -22.98 -3.12
N SER A 505 -24.22 -22.68 -2.11
CA SER A 505 -23.10 -21.77 -2.23
C SER A 505 -21.93 -22.42 -2.99
N PHE A 506 -21.26 -21.64 -3.86
CA PHE A 506 -20.01 -22.08 -4.47
C PHE A 506 -18.86 -22.12 -3.44
N ILE A 507 -19.03 -21.44 -2.30
CA ILE A 507 -18.14 -21.55 -1.14
C ILE A 507 -18.53 -22.79 -0.35
N GLN A 508 -17.67 -23.81 -0.34
CA GLN A 508 -17.95 -25.09 0.33
C GLN A 508 -17.61 -25.07 1.82
N THR A 509 -16.62 -24.28 2.20
CA THR A 509 -16.11 -24.21 3.58
C THR A 509 -15.93 -22.76 4.02
N VAL A 510 -16.17 -22.49 5.28
CA VAL A 510 -16.12 -21.15 5.91
C VAL A 510 -15.35 -21.22 7.23
N ILE A 511 -14.88 -20.07 7.72
CA ILE A 511 -14.25 -19.99 9.05
C ILE A 511 -15.29 -20.33 10.12
N ASP A 512 -14.97 -21.25 11.03
CA ASP A 512 -15.80 -21.59 12.18
C ASP A 512 -15.62 -20.59 13.32
N HIS A 513 -16.35 -19.45 13.24
CA HIS A 513 -16.27 -18.39 14.26
C HIS A 513 -16.86 -18.78 15.63
N THR A 514 -17.31 -20.01 15.81
CA THR A 514 -17.70 -20.51 17.14
C THR A 514 -16.52 -21.00 17.95
N VAL A 515 -15.33 -21.13 17.33
CA VAL A 515 -14.13 -21.65 17.98
C VAL A 515 -13.36 -20.52 18.66
N ASN A 516 -13.28 -20.61 19.99
CA ASN A 516 -12.47 -19.73 20.82
C ASN A 516 -11.68 -20.60 21.80
N ILE A 517 -10.34 -20.61 21.65
CA ILE A 517 -9.42 -21.45 22.44
C ILE A 517 -8.27 -20.55 22.89
N ALA A 518 -8.32 -20.13 24.16
CA ALA A 518 -7.35 -19.17 24.69
C ALA A 518 -5.92 -19.73 24.70
N GLU A 519 -5.76 -21.03 24.99
CA GLU A 519 -4.47 -21.72 25.04
C GLU A 519 -3.78 -21.81 23.67
N GLU A 520 -4.53 -21.62 22.57
CA GLU A 520 -4.05 -21.64 21.19
C GLU A 520 -4.00 -20.22 20.56
N GLU A 521 -4.26 -19.18 21.34
CA GLU A 521 -4.46 -17.83 20.81
C GLU A 521 -5.45 -17.78 19.64
N THR A 522 -6.50 -18.62 19.73
CA THR A 522 -7.55 -18.74 18.72
C THR A 522 -8.78 -17.94 19.15
N ASP A 523 -9.18 -17.01 18.30
CA ASP A 523 -10.36 -16.17 18.47
C ASP A 523 -11.22 -16.19 17.20
N HIS A 524 -12.52 -16.50 17.35
CA HIS A 524 -13.46 -16.65 16.23
C HIS A 524 -12.93 -17.53 15.08
N GLY A 525 -12.29 -18.64 15.42
CA GLY A 525 -11.72 -19.59 14.46
C GLY A 525 -10.41 -19.17 13.83
N VAL A 526 -9.84 -18.04 14.21
CA VAL A 526 -8.56 -17.54 13.71
C VAL A 526 -7.47 -17.68 14.76
N MET A 527 -6.48 -18.49 14.48
CA MET A 527 -5.29 -18.65 15.30
C MET A 527 -4.20 -17.68 14.83
N THR A 528 -3.63 -16.92 15.75
CA THR A 528 -2.61 -15.92 15.45
C THR A 528 -1.21 -16.39 15.80
N GLY A 529 -0.23 -15.91 15.04
CA GLY A 529 1.20 -16.06 15.27
C GLY A 529 1.90 -14.71 15.18
N GLU A 530 3.22 -14.73 15.14
CA GLU A 530 4.03 -13.50 15.06
C GLU A 530 4.01 -12.87 13.67
N GLY A 531 3.94 -11.53 13.61
CA GLY A 531 3.98 -10.76 12.40
C GLY A 531 3.74 -9.26 12.62
N ASP A 532 3.22 -8.57 11.60
CA ASP A 532 2.93 -7.13 11.64
C ASP A 532 1.42 -6.82 11.68
N GLY A 533 0.58 -7.82 11.95
CA GLY A 533 -0.88 -7.73 11.96
C GLY A 533 -1.53 -8.11 10.63
N THR A 534 -0.78 -8.19 9.55
CA THR A 534 -1.27 -8.54 8.21
C THR A 534 -0.47 -9.68 7.57
N VAL A 535 0.86 -9.62 7.69
CA VAL A 535 1.78 -10.58 7.08
C VAL A 535 2.54 -11.33 8.17
N PRO A 536 2.52 -12.67 8.16
CA PRO A 536 3.30 -13.48 9.10
C PRO A 536 4.79 -13.20 8.99
N LEU A 537 5.49 -13.25 10.12
CA LEU A 537 6.93 -13.02 10.22
C LEU A 537 7.74 -13.90 9.25
N LEU A 538 7.38 -15.16 9.10
CA LEU A 538 8.01 -16.07 8.13
C LEU A 538 8.00 -15.50 6.70
N SER A 539 6.89 -14.90 6.29
CA SER A 539 6.80 -14.32 4.94
C SER A 539 7.72 -13.12 4.76
N MET A 540 7.73 -12.21 5.74
CA MET A 540 8.53 -10.96 5.65
C MET A 540 10.01 -11.23 5.82
N GLY A 541 10.39 -12.11 6.75
CA GLY A 541 11.76 -12.25 7.22
C GLY A 541 12.55 -13.38 6.58
N PHE A 542 11.90 -14.43 6.03
CA PHE A 542 12.58 -15.64 5.58
C PHE A 542 13.66 -15.38 4.53
N MET A 543 13.32 -14.65 3.47
CA MET A 543 14.28 -14.38 2.40
C MET A 543 15.46 -13.53 2.89
N CYS A 544 15.20 -12.54 3.74
CA CYS A 544 16.23 -11.65 4.28
C CYS A 544 17.15 -12.34 5.30
N SER A 545 16.60 -13.26 6.10
CA SER A 545 17.35 -13.97 7.14
C SER A 545 18.06 -15.22 6.64
N LYS A 546 17.48 -15.94 5.68
CA LYS A 546 18.02 -17.20 5.14
C LYS A 546 18.06 -17.26 3.61
N GLY A 547 16.91 -17.13 2.93
CA GLY A 547 16.81 -17.44 1.51
C GLY A 547 17.85 -16.70 0.65
N TRP A 548 17.95 -15.38 0.77
CA TRP A 548 18.94 -14.60 0.02
C TRP A 548 20.36 -14.62 0.59
N LYS A 549 20.62 -15.36 1.65
CA LYS A 549 21.98 -15.71 2.07
C LYS A 549 22.53 -16.94 1.33
N MET A 550 21.62 -17.74 0.72
CA MET A 550 21.95 -18.88 -0.09
C MET A 550 22.36 -18.45 -1.50
N LYS A 551 23.42 -19.07 -2.05
CA LYS A 551 23.90 -18.80 -3.41
C LYS A 551 22.83 -19.11 -4.47
N ARG A 552 21.96 -20.09 -4.21
CA ARG A 552 20.84 -20.47 -5.07
C ARG A 552 19.95 -19.29 -5.43
N PHE A 553 19.64 -18.44 -4.45
CA PHE A 553 18.73 -17.31 -4.61
C PHE A 553 19.42 -15.95 -4.66
N ASN A 554 20.74 -15.89 -4.35
CA ASN A 554 21.56 -14.68 -4.43
C ASN A 554 22.96 -15.00 -4.99
N PRO A 555 23.05 -15.26 -6.30
CA PRO A 555 24.30 -15.67 -6.93
C PRO A 555 25.37 -14.57 -6.91
N ALA A 556 24.98 -13.31 -6.84
CA ALA A 556 25.89 -12.16 -6.76
C ALA A 556 26.33 -11.82 -5.34
N ARG A 557 25.80 -12.50 -4.33
CA ARG A 557 26.02 -12.20 -2.90
C ARG A 557 25.71 -10.74 -2.55
N ILE A 558 24.60 -10.22 -3.07
CA ILE A 558 24.10 -8.88 -2.77
C ILE A 558 23.99 -8.71 -1.24
N PRO A 559 24.60 -7.67 -0.66
CA PRO A 559 24.49 -7.42 0.78
C PRO A 559 23.06 -7.16 1.23
N ILE A 560 22.66 -7.78 2.33
CA ILE A 560 21.31 -7.67 2.90
C ILE A 560 21.42 -7.20 4.34
N LYS A 561 20.64 -6.17 4.67
CA LYS A 561 20.51 -5.67 6.04
C LYS A 561 19.05 -5.76 6.48
N THR A 562 18.82 -6.32 7.65
CA THR A 562 17.50 -6.44 8.26
C THR A 562 17.37 -5.47 9.43
N PHE A 563 16.27 -4.75 9.50
CA PHE A 563 15.95 -3.89 10.63
C PHE A 563 14.49 -4.11 11.04
N GLU A 564 14.29 -4.76 12.16
CA GLU A 564 12.98 -5.03 12.74
C GLU A 564 12.56 -3.91 13.70
N MET A 565 11.27 -3.61 13.68
CA MET A 565 10.65 -2.58 14.51
C MET A 565 9.53 -3.20 15.35
N LEU A 566 9.66 -3.15 16.67
CA LEU A 566 8.65 -3.64 17.59
C LEU A 566 7.38 -2.78 17.53
N HIS A 567 6.23 -3.42 17.48
CA HIS A 567 4.94 -2.74 17.51
C HIS A 567 4.63 -2.24 18.92
N GLU A 568 4.68 -0.93 19.09
CA GLU A 568 4.44 -0.23 20.37
C GLU A 568 3.39 0.89 20.15
N PRO A 569 2.09 0.52 20.02
CA PRO A 569 1.05 1.48 19.70
C PRO A 569 0.71 2.38 20.89
N GLN A 570 0.34 3.62 20.60
CA GLN A 570 -0.23 4.53 21.58
C GLN A 570 -1.74 4.31 21.71
N THR A 571 -2.22 4.08 22.93
CA THR A 571 -3.62 3.69 23.23
C THR A 571 -4.68 4.67 22.69
N PHE A 572 -4.36 5.95 22.55
CA PHE A 572 -5.32 6.99 22.11
C PHE A 572 -5.09 7.46 20.67
N ASP A 573 -4.16 6.86 19.94
CA ASP A 573 -3.96 7.14 18.53
C ASP A 573 -4.60 6.02 17.68
N MET A 574 -5.57 6.39 16.85
CA MET A 574 -6.30 5.42 16.01
C MET A 574 -5.39 4.65 15.04
N ARG A 575 -4.23 5.18 14.72
CA ARG A 575 -3.23 4.55 13.85
C ARG A 575 -1.97 4.13 14.60
N GLY A 576 -2.05 4.08 15.94
CA GLY A 576 -0.99 3.58 16.81
C GLY A 576 0.18 4.54 17.05
N GLY A 577 0.19 5.72 16.46
CA GLY A 577 1.19 6.77 16.70
C GLY A 577 2.59 6.48 16.14
N PRO A 578 3.62 7.25 16.59
CA PRO A 578 4.95 7.28 15.97
C PRO A 578 5.76 5.99 16.13
N ASN A 579 5.37 5.08 17.02
CA ASN A 579 6.02 3.80 17.28
C ASN A 579 5.20 2.59 16.83
N THR A 580 4.11 2.81 16.08
CA THR A 580 3.37 1.71 15.47
C THR A 580 4.25 0.95 14.48
N ALA A 581 4.08 -0.35 14.40
CA ALA A 581 4.70 -1.20 13.38
C ALA A 581 3.66 -2.15 12.76
N ASP A 582 2.39 -1.71 12.75
CA ASP A 582 1.33 -2.32 11.95
C ASP A 582 1.67 -2.22 10.47
N HIS A 583 1.22 -3.18 9.68
CA HIS A 583 1.59 -3.36 8.28
C HIS A 583 1.52 -2.08 7.42
N VAL A 584 0.45 -1.31 7.54
CA VAL A 584 0.27 -0.06 6.79
C VAL A 584 0.77 1.14 7.59
N ASP A 585 0.46 1.17 8.89
CA ASP A 585 0.75 2.32 9.74
C ASP A 585 2.24 2.52 10.02
N ILE A 586 3.05 1.48 9.78
CA ILE A 586 4.52 1.56 9.82
C ILE A 586 5.08 2.63 8.87
N LEU A 587 4.38 2.95 7.75
CA LEU A 587 4.80 4.00 6.82
C LEU A 587 4.86 5.40 7.47
N GLY A 588 4.13 5.60 8.58
CA GLY A 588 4.21 6.81 9.41
C GLY A 588 5.20 6.72 10.58
N ARG A 589 5.84 5.55 10.78
CA ARG A 589 6.78 5.35 11.87
C ARG A 589 8.01 6.23 11.71
N GLN A 590 8.38 6.96 12.76
CA GLN A 590 9.53 7.86 12.73
C GLN A 590 10.84 7.12 12.38
N GLN A 591 11.08 5.97 12.99
CA GLN A 591 12.27 5.17 12.76
C GLN A 591 12.36 4.66 11.31
N LEU A 592 11.25 4.21 10.72
CA LEU A 592 11.23 3.80 9.31
C LEU A 592 11.58 4.97 8.38
N ASN A 593 10.98 6.14 8.61
CA ASN A 593 11.27 7.34 7.82
C ASN A 593 12.75 7.70 7.90
N GLU A 594 13.37 7.68 9.09
CA GLU A 594 14.80 7.90 9.25
C GLU A 594 15.64 6.91 8.42
N LEU A 595 15.32 5.62 8.48
CA LEU A 595 16.04 4.58 7.74
C LEU A 595 15.94 4.80 6.21
N ILE A 596 14.76 5.12 5.70
CA ILE A 596 14.54 5.43 4.27
C ILE A 596 15.38 6.64 3.86
N LEU A 597 15.35 7.72 4.65
CA LEU A 597 16.11 8.93 4.36
C LEU A 597 17.63 8.67 4.33
N ARG A 598 18.16 7.86 5.25
CA ARG A 598 19.58 7.47 5.26
C ARG A 598 19.95 6.70 3.99
N VAL A 599 19.13 5.76 3.54
CA VAL A 599 19.39 5.03 2.29
C VAL A 599 19.32 5.98 1.09
N ALA A 600 18.27 6.79 0.98
CA ALA A 600 18.07 7.73 -0.12
C ALA A 600 19.21 8.77 -0.21
N ALA A 601 19.74 9.20 0.93
CA ALA A 601 20.90 10.10 1.04
C ALA A 601 22.27 9.41 0.87
N GLY A 602 22.32 8.12 0.46
CA GLY A 602 23.56 7.37 0.27
C GLY A 602 24.29 7.00 1.58
N LYS A 603 23.61 7.06 2.73
CA LYS A 603 24.16 6.73 4.05
C LYS A 603 23.64 5.38 4.59
N GLY A 604 23.08 4.53 3.75
CA GLY A 604 22.52 3.24 4.13
C GLY A 604 23.51 2.29 4.80
N ASP A 605 24.81 2.43 4.54
CA ASP A 605 25.85 1.63 5.21
C ASP A 605 25.93 1.89 6.71
N SER A 606 25.54 3.06 7.18
CA SER A 606 25.50 3.41 8.60
C SER A 606 24.37 2.72 9.38
N ILE A 607 23.40 2.12 8.70
CA ILE A 607 22.28 1.42 9.32
C ILE A 607 22.78 0.11 9.93
N PRO A 608 22.60 -0.13 11.24
CA PRO A 608 22.95 -1.40 11.84
C PRO A 608 21.96 -2.49 11.46
N GLU A 609 22.39 -3.76 11.48
CA GLU A 609 21.45 -4.88 11.48
C GLU A 609 20.78 -4.96 12.85
N LYS A 610 19.44 -5.11 12.88
CA LYS A 610 18.66 -5.24 14.10
C LYS A 610 17.58 -6.27 13.92
N LYS A 611 17.66 -7.36 14.67
CA LYS A 611 16.65 -8.40 14.76
C LYS A 611 16.17 -8.50 16.20
N ILE A 612 14.86 -8.48 16.40
CA ILE A 612 14.21 -8.51 17.71
C ILE A 612 13.41 -9.82 17.85
N SER A 613 12.86 -10.28 16.73
CA SER A 613 12.02 -11.47 16.64
C SER A 613 12.86 -12.76 16.68
N LYS A 614 12.16 -13.89 16.71
CA LYS A 614 12.78 -15.22 16.60
C LYS A 614 13.02 -15.67 15.15
N ILE A 615 13.09 -14.75 14.18
CA ILE A 615 13.18 -15.09 12.75
C ILE A 615 14.38 -16.00 12.42
N ASP A 616 15.54 -15.75 13.01
CA ASP A 616 16.72 -16.59 12.78
C ASP A 616 16.52 -18.02 13.32
N LEU A 617 15.82 -18.18 14.45
CA LEU A 617 15.45 -19.49 14.97
C LEU A 617 14.45 -20.19 14.05
N TYR A 618 13.40 -19.49 13.62
CA TYR A 618 12.39 -20.06 12.74
C TYR A 618 12.98 -20.50 11.39
N THR A 619 13.79 -19.65 10.79
CA THR A 619 14.42 -19.97 9.51
C THR A 619 15.47 -21.07 9.60
N SER A 620 16.16 -21.23 10.76
CA SER A 620 17.10 -22.34 10.98
C SER A 620 16.44 -23.71 10.97
N ARG A 621 15.16 -23.79 11.33
CA ARG A 621 14.37 -25.02 11.36
C ARG A 621 13.88 -25.46 9.97
N VAL A 622 13.93 -24.59 8.96
CA VAL A 622 13.51 -24.89 7.58
C VAL A 622 14.66 -25.49 6.80
N ASP A 623 14.49 -26.66 6.23
CA ASP A 623 15.44 -27.28 5.30
C ASP A 623 14.95 -27.15 3.87
N LEU A 624 15.67 -26.40 3.05
CA LEU A 624 15.37 -26.24 1.62
C LEU A 624 16.04 -27.30 0.73
N GLY A 625 16.72 -28.27 1.32
CA GLY A 625 17.48 -29.27 0.60
C GLY A 625 18.68 -28.69 -0.19
N GLY A 626 19.60 -29.55 -0.55
CA GLY A 626 20.84 -29.18 -1.25
C GLY A 626 21.97 -28.76 -0.29
N MET A 627 23.20 -29.18 -0.58
CA MET A 627 24.39 -28.65 0.10
C MET A 627 24.57 -27.20 -0.34
N GLU A 628 24.56 -26.29 0.62
CA GLU A 628 24.93 -24.90 0.39
C GLU A 628 26.45 -24.80 0.38
N GLU A 629 27.02 -24.49 -0.77
CA GLU A 629 28.39 -24.01 -0.89
C GLU A 629 28.43 -22.48 -0.92
#